data_69ebef8169d2fd9e89f5af08d5f17f55
#
_entry.id   69ebef8169d2fd9e89f5af08d5f17f55
#
_cell.length_a   1.000
_cell.length_b   1.000
_cell.length_c   1.000
_cell.angle_alpha   90.00
_cell.angle_beta   90.00
_cell.angle_gamma   90.00
#
_symmetry.space_group_name_H-M   'P 1'
#
loop_
_entity.id
_entity.type
_entity.pdbx_description
1 polymer ?
#
loop_
_entity_poly.entity_id
_entity_poly.type
_entity_poly.pdbx_seq_one_letter_code
_entity_poly.pdbx_strand_id
1 'polypeptide(L)'
;GTVLIMSPWNYPVLLTLEPLIDALAAGNTVIIKPSAYAPATSAVMEMIIKETYPPEYVCMITGGRQENQTLLTQRFDKIFFTGGKTVGREVLRHAAEYLTPVTLELGGKSPCIVDSTAKIPLAARRIVFGKYLNCGQTCVAPDYILCDVSIKDALLAAIQKEITRQFGDRPLDNP
;
A
#
# COMPACT_ATOMS: atom_id res chain seq x y z
N GLY A 1 -8.97 -18.89 -13.40
CA GLY A 1 -8.65 -17.69 -14.19
C GLY A 1 -7.22 -17.26 -13.98
N THR A 2 -6.76 -16.29 -14.78
CA THR A 2 -5.43 -15.67 -14.64
C THR A 2 -5.56 -14.27 -14.06
N VAL A 3 -4.92 -14.01 -12.92
CA VAL A 3 -4.97 -12.73 -12.22
C VAL A 3 -3.65 -11.98 -12.39
N LEU A 4 -3.70 -10.70 -12.76
CA LEU A 4 -2.56 -9.79 -12.69
C LEU A 4 -2.59 -9.03 -11.37
N ILE A 5 -1.50 -9.10 -10.59
CA ILE A 5 -1.28 -8.32 -9.38
C ILE A 5 -0.16 -7.31 -9.63
N MET A 6 -0.50 -6.01 -9.60
CA MET A 6 0.46 -4.93 -9.71
C MET A 6 0.60 -4.23 -8.36
N SER A 7 1.75 -4.39 -7.71
CA SER A 7 1.97 -3.98 -6.32
C SER A 7 2.87 -2.74 -6.18
N PRO A 8 2.70 -1.95 -5.09
CA PRO A 8 3.41 -0.70 -4.86
C PRO A 8 4.76 -0.93 -4.15
N TRP A 9 5.45 0.19 -3.88
CA TRP A 9 6.78 0.22 -3.25
C TRP A 9 6.75 0.47 -1.74
N ASN A 10 5.65 0.98 -1.20
CA ASN A 10 5.59 1.43 0.20
C ASN A 10 5.44 0.28 1.22
N TYR A 11 4.74 -0.77 0.86
CA TYR A 11 4.68 -2.06 1.59
C TYR A 11 4.83 -3.21 0.60
N PRO A 12 6.02 -3.35 -0.01
CA PRO A 12 6.19 -4.21 -1.19
C PRO A 12 5.91 -5.68 -0.92
N VAL A 13 6.24 -6.20 0.24
CA VAL A 13 5.97 -7.61 0.59
C VAL A 13 4.49 -7.82 0.88
N LEU A 14 3.92 -7.04 1.81
CA LEU A 14 2.54 -7.21 2.24
C LEU A 14 1.56 -7.05 1.08
N LEU A 15 1.66 -5.92 0.35
CA LEU A 15 0.73 -5.61 -0.74
C LEU A 15 0.98 -6.40 -2.04
N THR A 16 1.97 -7.29 -2.04
CA THR A 16 2.17 -8.30 -3.08
C THR A 16 1.61 -9.65 -2.65
N LEU A 17 1.94 -10.09 -1.44
CA LEU A 17 1.62 -11.45 -0.99
C LEU A 17 0.18 -11.61 -0.52
N GLU A 18 -0.42 -10.59 0.06
CA GLU A 18 -1.82 -10.63 0.51
C GLU A 18 -2.78 -10.91 -0.66
N PRO A 19 -2.80 -10.12 -1.75
CA PRO A 19 -3.65 -10.43 -2.90
C PRO A 19 -3.24 -11.72 -3.64
N LEU A 20 -1.97 -12.13 -3.57
CA LEU A 20 -1.53 -13.42 -4.09
C LEU A 20 -2.22 -14.58 -3.37
N ILE A 21 -2.23 -14.55 -2.03
CA ILE A 21 -2.87 -15.58 -1.21
C ILE A 21 -4.35 -15.70 -1.57
N ASP A 22 -5.06 -14.58 -1.67
CA ASP A 22 -6.48 -14.56 -2.03
C ASP A 22 -6.73 -15.11 -3.44
N ALA A 23 -5.89 -14.75 -4.41
CA ALA A 23 -6.01 -15.24 -5.78
C ALA A 23 -5.77 -16.74 -5.87
N LEU A 24 -4.76 -17.27 -5.16
CA LEU A 24 -4.45 -18.70 -5.12
C LEU A 24 -5.54 -19.49 -4.37
N ALA A 25 -6.04 -18.98 -3.24
CA ALA A 25 -7.13 -19.61 -2.49
C ALA A 25 -8.41 -19.71 -3.33
N ALA A 26 -8.63 -18.79 -4.26
CA ALA A 26 -9.72 -18.83 -5.22
C ALA A 26 -9.44 -19.71 -6.47
N GLY A 27 -8.30 -20.42 -6.51
CA GLY A 27 -7.98 -21.36 -7.59
C GLY A 27 -7.48 -20.69 -8.89
N ASN A 28 -6.88 -19.53 -8.82
CA ASN A 28 -6.36 -18.81 -9.98
C ASN A 28 -4.85 -19.06 -10.18
N THR A 29 -4.40 -18.88 -11.42
CA THR A 29 -2.99 -18.63 -11.73
C THR A 29 -2.69 -17.14 -11.61
N VAL A 30 -1.45 -16.76 -11.30
CA VAL A 30 -1.13 -15.37 -10.97
C VAL A 30 0.13 -14.90 -11.68
N ILE A 31 0.04 -13.72 -12.29
CA ILE A 31 1.21 -12.94 -12.71
C ILE A 31 1.37 -11.76 -11.74
N ILE A 32 2.56 -11.64 -11.16
CA ILE A 32 2.90 -10.58 -10.22
C ILE A 32 3.82 -9.56 -10.92
N LYS A 33 3.48 -8.29 -10.84
CA LYS A 33 4.31 -7.18 -11.28
C LYS A 33 4.63 -6.28 -10.08
N PRO A 34 5.76 -6.49 -9.38
CA PRO A 34 6.16 -5.67 -8.26
C PRO A 34 6.64 -4.29 -8.72
N SER A 35 6.72 -3.34 -7.79
CA SER A 35 7.21 -2.02 -8.09
C SER A 35 8.71 -2.00 -8.44
N ALA A 36 9.07 -1.26 -9.47
CA ALA A 36 10.48 -0.97 -9.81
C ALA A 36 11.20 -0.08 -8.77
N TYR A 37 10.45 0.59 -7.89
CA TYR A 37 11.02 1.47 -6.85
C TYR A 37 11.43 0.71 -5.57
N ALA A 38 11.22 -0.61 -5.50
CA ALA A 38 11.71 -1.47 -4.43
C ALA A 38 12.51 -2.66 -5.02
N PRO A 39 13.61 -2.42 -5.77
CA PRO A 39 14.26 -3.44 -6.58
C PRO A 39 14.85 -4.58 -5.75
N ALA A 40 15.49 -4.29 -4.63
CA ALA A 40 16.07 -5.32 -3.76
C ALA A 40 14.99 -6.25 -3.16
N THR A 41 13.89 -5.67 -2.67
CA THR A 41 12.76 -6.46 -2.16
C THR A 41 12.12 -7.28 -3.27
N SER A 42 11.95 -6.70 -4.45
CA SER A 42 11.38 -7.39 -5.62
C SER A 42 12.25 -8.59 -6.05
N ALA A 43 13.57 -8.44 -6.03
CA ALA A 43 14.49 -9.53 -6.37
C ALA A 43 14.39 -10.70 -5.38
N VAL A 44 14.31 -10.42 -4.08
CA VAL A 44 14.13 -11.46 -3.06
C VAL A 44 12.77 -12.16 -3.20
N MET A 45 11.70 -11.40 -3.42
CA MET A 45 10.37 -11.99 -3.66
C MET A 45 10.35 -12.86 -4.91
N GLU A 46 11.00 -12.41 -6.00
CA GLU A 46 11.11 -13.19 -7.23
C GLU A 46 11.81 -14.53 -7.00
N MET A 47 12.90 -14.52 -6.23
CA MET A 47 13.61 -15.76 -5.85
C MET A 47 12.70 -16.71 -5.08
N ILE A 48 11.98 -16.20 -4.05
CA ILE A 48 11.06 -17.01 -3.24
C ILE A 48 9.93 -17.59 -4.12
N ILE A 49 9.35 -16.79 -5.00
CA ILE A 49 8.27 -17.25 -5.90
C ILE A 49 8.77 -18.35 -6.83
N LYS A 50 9.94 -18.18 -7.44
CA LYS A 50 10.54 -19.18 -8.33
C LYS A 50 10.89 -20.52 -7.64
N GLU A 51 11.29 -20.44 -6.38
CA GLU A 51 11.60 -21.64 -5.57
C GLU A 51 10.33 -22.36 -5.07
N THR A 52 9.23 -21.62 -4.94
CA THR A 52 7.98 -22.13 -4.32
C THR A 52 6.98 -22.67 -5.35
N TYR A 53 6.88 -22.01 -6.50
CA TYR A 53 5.83 -22.28 -7.49
C TYR A 53 6.40 -22.53 -8.88
N PRO A 54 5.79 -23.44 -9.65
CA PRO A 54 6.09 -23.55 -11.08
C PRO A 54 5.61 -22.27 -11.80
N PRO A 55 6.35 -21.82 -12.83
CA PRO A 55 6.08 -20.53 -13.50
C PRO A 55 4.72 -20.47 -14.20
N GLU A 56 4.14 -21.62 -14.53
CA GLU A 56 2.81 -21.73 -15.13
C GLU A 56 1.70 -21.46 -14.10
N TYR A 57 2.01 -21.53 -12.80
CA TYR A 57 1.06 -21.30 -11.72
C TYR A 57 1.21 -19.91 -11.12
N VAL A 58 2.43 -19.53 -10.72
CA VAL A 58 2.75 -18.17 -10.24
C VAL A 58 4.03 -17.68 -10.90
N CYS A 59 3.94 -16.58 -11.62
CA CYS A 59 5.09 -15.94 -12.26
C CYS A 59 5.25 -14.49 -11.75
N MET A 60 6.49 -14.09 -11.48
CA MET A 60 6.82 -12.70 -11.15
C MET A 60 7.61 -12.07 -12.30
N ILE A 61 7.16 -10.91 -12.78
CA ILE A 61 7.80 -10.14 -13.83
C ILE A 61 8.30 -8.83 -13.23
N THR A 62 9.60 -8.72 -13.04
CA THR A 62 10.26 -7.48 -12.60
C THR A 62 10.41 -6.50 -13.76
N GLY A 63 10.72 -5.25 -13.47
CA GLY A 63 10.91 -4.20 -14.48
C GLY A 63 10.08 -2.94 -14.23
N GLY A 64 10.09 -2.03 -15.18
CA GLY A 64 9.54 -0.69 -15.05
C GLY A 64 8.27 -0.43 -15.87
N ARG A 65 8.25 0.76 -16.50
CA ARG A 65 7.09 1.23 -17.26
C ARG A 65 6.81 0.36 -18.50
N GLN A 66 7.85 -0.11 -19.18
CA GLN A 66 7.71 -0.91 -20.40
C GLN A 66 7.02 -2.24 -20.10
N GLU A 67 7.46 -2.94 -19.06
CA GLU A 67 6.87 -4.19 -18.62
C GLU A 67 5.42 -3.99 -18.15
N ASN A 68 5.13 -2.89 -17.44
CA ASN A 68 3.76 -2.53 -17.08
C ASN A 68 2.86 -2.39 -18.32
N GLN A 69 3.32 -1.66 -19.33
CA GLN A 69 2.57 -1.46 -20.57
C GLN A 69 2.35 -2.78 -21.30
N THR A 70 3.40 -3.59 -21.45
CA THR A 70 3.31 -4.90 -22.11
C THR A 70 2.33 -5.83 -21.40
N LEU A 71 2.35 -5.88 -20.06
CA LEU A 71 1.40 -6.69 -19.31
C LEU A 71 -0.03 -6.21 -19.48
N LEU A 72 -0.25 -4.90 -19.45
CA LEU A 72 -1.59 -4.34 -19.58
C LEU A 72 -2.21 -4.53 -20.97
N THR A 73 -1.42 -4.87 -22.02
CA THR A 73 -1.97 -5.27 -23.33
C THR A 73 -2.41 -6.74 -23.38
N GLN A 74 -2.12 -7.52 -22.34
CA GLN A 74 -2.55 -8.92 -22.28
C GLN A 74 -3.94 -9.05 -21.65
N ARG A 75 -4.62 -10.15 -21.96
CA ARG A 75 -5.92 -10.46 -21.38
C ARG A 75 -5.75 -11.15 -20.03
N PHE A 76 -6.46 -10.65 -19.02
CA PHE A 76 -6.58 -11.23 -17.69
C PHE A 76 -8.04 -11.42 -17.32
N ASP A 77 -8.32 -12.36 -16.42
CA ASP A 77 -9.66 -12.55 -15.85
C ASP A 77 -9.92 -11.57 -14.69
N LYS A 78 -8.86 -11.07 -14.05
CA LYS A 78 -8.90 -10.05 -12.99
C LYS A 78 -7.58 -9.28 -12.94
N ILE A 79 -7.67 -7.97 -12.67
CA ILE A 79 -6.49 -7.16 -12.33
C ILE A 79 -6.69 -6.60 -10.92
N PHE A 80 -5.69 -6.80 -10.06
CA PHE A 80 -5.58 -6.17 -8.75
C PHE A 80 -4.41 -5.18 -8.78
N PHE A 81 -4.69 -3.91 -8.61
CA PHE A 81 -3.69 -2.85 -8.68
C PHE A 81 -3.68 -2.03 -7.40
N THR A 82 -2.50 -1.86 -6.80
CA THR A 82 -2.27 -0.93 -5.70
C THR A 82 -1.25 0.13 -6.12
N GLY A 83 -1.61 1.39 -6.05
CA GLY A 83 -0.70 2.47 -6.44
C GLY A 83 -1.35 3.84 -6.62
N GLY A 84 -0.75 4.68 -7.47
CA GLY A 84 -1.24 6.03 -7.72
C GLY A 84 -2.40 6.09 -8.71
N LYS A 85 -3.26 7.12 -8.56
CA LYS A 85 -4.46 7.33 -9.41
C LYS A 85 -4.16 7.41 -10.90
N THR A 86 -2.99 7.93 -11.29
CA THR A 86 -2.61 8.06 -12.70
C THR A 86 -2.44 6.69 -13.35
N VAL A 87 -1.68 5.81 -12.72
CA VAL A 87 -1.49 4.44 -13.22
C VAL A 87 -2.77 3.63 -13.09
N GLY A 88 -3.56 3.83 -12.02
CA GLY A 88 -4.86 3.18 -11.88
C GLY A 88 -5.83 3.49 -13.03
N ARG A 89 -5.81 4.73 -13.56
CA ARG A 89 -6.58 5.08 -14.78
C ARG A 89 -6.08 4.34 -16.01
N GLU A 90 -4.76 4.19 -16.18
CA GLU A 90 -4.20 3.41 -17.29
C GLU A 90 -4.60 1.94 -17.19
N VAL A 91 -4.57 1.36 -16.00
CA VAL A 91 -5.05 -0.01 -15.76
C VAL A 91 -6.51 -0.16 -16.20
N LEU A 92 -7.39 0.76 -15.81
CA LEU A 92 -8.80 0.73 -16.20
C LEU A 92 -9.00 0.86 -17.73
N ARG A 93 -8.24 1.75 -18.38
CA ARG A 93 -8.33 1.92 -19.85
C ARG A 93 -7.99 0.63 -20.58
N HIS A 94 -6.90 -0.03 -20.21
CA HIS A 94 -6.50 -1.29 -20.82
C HIS A 94 -7.47 -2.43 -20.48
N ALA A 95 -7.94 -2.50 -19.23
CA ALA A 95 -8.90 -3.51 -18.83
C ALA A 95 -10.23 -3.44 -19.58
N ALA A 96 -10.63 -2.24 -20.01
CA ALA A 96 -11.86 -2.03 -20.79
C ALA A 96 -11.87 -2.78 -22.13
N GLU A 97 -10.71 -2.98 -22.77
CA GLU A 97 -10.60 -3.71 -24.05
C GLU A 97 -11.11 -5.16 -23.96
N TYR A 98 -10.95 -5.77 -22.78
CA TYR A 98 -11.35 -7.15 -22.53
C TYR A 98 -12.48 -7.27 -21.51
N LEU A 99 -13.06 -6.15 -21.06
CA LEU A 99 -14.04 -6.08 -19.96
C LEU A 99 -13.53 -6.77 -18.68
N THR A 100 -12.22 -6.70 -18.45
CA THR A 100 -11.57 -7.33 -17.29
C THR A 100 -11.97 -6.60 -16.01
N PRO A 101 -12.51 -7.30 -14.98
CA PRO A 101 -12.77 -6.71 -13.67
C PRO A 101 -11.48 -6.21 -13.01
N VAL A 102 -11.51 -4.99 -12.47
CA VAL A 102 -10.35 -4.37 -11.80
C VAL A 102 -10.70 -4.02 -10.36
N THR A 103 -9.79 -4.36 -9.43
CA THR A 103 -9.77 -3.79 -8.08
C THR A 103 -8.64 -2.78 -8.01
N LEU A 104 -8.96 -1.54 -7.63
CA LEU A 104 -8.00 -0.47 -7.45
C LEU A 104 -7.87 -0.11 -5.97
N GLU A 105 -6.70 -0.32 -5.40
CA GLU A 105 -6.30 0.22 -4.12
C GLU A 105 -5.41 1.44 -4.34
N LEU A 106 -5.89 2.60 -3.93
CA LEU A 106 -5.27 3.89 -4.25
C LEU A 106 -4.87 4.65 -2.97
N GLY A 107 -4.33 5.86 -3.14
CA GLY A 107 -4.04 6.72 -2.01
C GLY A 107 -5.30 7.21 -1.29
N GLY A 108 -5.10 7.74 -0.07
CA GLY A 108 -6.19 8.21 0.78
C GLY A 108 -5.94 9.60 1.36
N LYS A 109 -7.02 10.18 1.88
CA LYS A 109 -7.08 11.38 2.70
C LYS A 109 -7.94 11.07 3.93
N SER A 110 -7.46 10.14 4.76
CA SER A 110 -8.23 9.58 5.87
C SER A 110 -8.40 10.60 7.01
N PRO A 111 -9.63 10.98 7.37
CA PRO A 111 -9.88 11.83 8.53
C PRO A 111 -9.64 11.07 9.83
N CYS A 112 -9.08 11.74 10.82
CA CYS A 112 -9.02 11.25 12.19
C CYS A 112 -9.94 12.12 13.05
N ILE A 113 -11.02 11.55 13.57
CA ILE A 113 -12.01 12.25 14.38
C ILE A 113 -11.72 12.00 15.85
N VAL A 114 -11.59 13.10 16.62
CA VAL A 114 -11.33 13.07 18.07
C VAL A 114 -12.34 13.95 18.78
N ASP A 115 -13.31 13.34 19.42
CA ASP A 115 -14.33 14.04 20.20
C ASP A 115 -13.90 14.36 21.63
N SER A 116 -14.72 15.13 22.35
CA SER A 116 -14.43 15.56 23.75
C SER A 116 -14.34 14.41 24.76
N THR A 117 -14.84 13.21 24.43
CA THR A 117 -14.79 12.03 25.31
C THR A 117 -13.51 11.21 25.15
N ALA A 118 -12.67 11.56 24.17
CA ALA A 118 -11.46 10.84 23.86
C ALA A 118 -10.42 10.88 24.99
N LYS A 119 -9.74 9.75 25.23
CA LYS A 119 -8.58 9.70 26.12
C LYS A 119 -7.36 10.29 25.40
N ILE A 120 -7.14 11.62 25.58
CA ILE A 120 -6.16 12.41 24.83
C ILE A 120 -4.76 11.74 24.74
N PRO A 121 -4.13 11.23 25.83
CA PRO A 121 -2.81 10.60 25.71
C PRO A 121 -2.82 9.35 24.81
N LEU A 122 -3.88 8.57 24.86
CA LEU A 122 -4.03 7.38 24.01
C LEU A 122 -4.29 7.76 22.54
N ALA A 123 -5.15 8.75 22.32
CA ALA A 123 -5.43 9.29 20.98
C ALA A 123 -4.14 9.82 20.34
N ALA A 124 -3.38 10.66 21.06
CA ALA A 124 -2.11 11.20 20.57
C ALA A 124 -1.11 10.10 20.19
N ARG A 125 -0.95 9.07 21.05
CA ARG A 125 -0.07 7.92 20.77
C ARG A 125 -0.46 7.19 19.48
N ARG A 126 -1.74 6.90 19.29
CA ARG A 126 -2.25 6.19 18.11
C ARG A 126 -2.15 7.04 16.86
N ILE A 127 -2.43 8.33 16.94
CA ILE A 127 -2.31 9.26 15.81
C ILE A 127 -0.85 9.35 15.36
N VAL A 128 0.08 9.57 16.29
CA VAL A 128 1.51 9.67 15.98
C VAL A 128 2.03 8.36 15.39
N PHE A 129 1.72 7.23 15.99
CA PHE A 129 2.10 5.93 15.44
C PHE A 129 1.54 5.72 14.02
N GLY A 130 0.22 5.90 13.84
CA GLY A 130 -0.44 5.65 12.56
C GLY A 130 0.01 6.63 11.46
N LYS A 131 0.37 7.88 11.84
CA LYS A 131 0.84 8.88 10.86
C LYS A 131 2.29 8.68 10.46
N TYR A 132 3.17 8.33 11.40
CA TYR A 132 4.61 8.27 11.12
C TYR A 132 5.12 6.86 10.81
N LEU A 133 4.27 5.84 10.95
CA LEU A 133 4.59 4.50 10.46
C LEU A 133 4.98 4.58 8.97
N ASN A 134 6.09 3.94 8.61
CA ASN A 134 6.65 3.96 7.27
C ASN A 134 6.84 5.38 6.70
N CYS A 135 7.27 6.34 7.55
CA CYS A 135 7.43 7.77 7.20
C CYS A 135 6.14 8.41 6.65
N GLY A 136 4.96 7.92 7.03
CA GLY A 136 3.68 8.42 6.54
C GLY A 136 3.26 7.94 5.15
N GLN A 137 4.04 7.05 4.54
CA GLN A 137 3.80 6.52 3.19
C GLN A 137 2.77 5.38 3.23
N THR A 138 1.60 5.66 3.80
CA THR A 138 0.53 4.69 4.05
C THR A 138 -0.80 5.26 3.57
N CYS A 139 -1.49 4.53 2.71
CA CYS A 139 -2.78 4.95 2.12
C CYS A 139 -3.87 5.21 3.16
N VAL A 140 -3.85 4.49 4.28
CA VAL A 140 -4.81 4.59 5.40
C VAL A 140 -4.27 5.41 6.58
N ALA A 141 -3.12 6.08 6.45
CA ALA A 141 -2.60 6.92 7.53
C ALA A 141 -3.56 8.07 7.86
N PRO A 142 -3.66 8.48 9.13
CA PRO A 142 -4.34 9.73 9.49
C PRO A 142 -3.76 10.90 8.70
N ASP A 143 -4.59 11.56 7.87
CA ASP A 143 -4.11 12.66 7.02
C ASP A 143 -4.40 14.03 7.65
N TYR A 144 -5.58 14.19 8.21
CA TYR A 144 -5.98 15.37 8.95
C TYR A 144 -6.83 15.01 10.18
N ILE A 145 -6.82 15.90 11.17
CA ILE A 145 -7.56 15.69 12.42
C ILE A 145 -8.70 16.66 12.51
N LEU A 146 -9.90 16.12 12.73
CA LEU A 146 -11.09 16.86 13.14
C LEU A 146 -11.27 16.63 14.65
N CYS A 147 -11.02 17.64 15.46
CA CYS A 147 -11.18 17.51 16.91
C CYS A 147 -12.19 18.51 17.47
N ASP A 148 -12.83 18.13 18.58
CA ASP A 148 -13.63 19.05 19.37
C ASP A 148 -12.78 20.25 19.81
N VAL A 149 -13.33 21.45 19.72
CA VAL A 149 -12.60 22.69 20.03
C VAL A 149 -12.12 22.74 21.49
N SER A 150 -12.89 22.15 22.41
CA SER A 150 -12.56 22.14 23.85
C SER A 150 -11.31 21.35 24.21
N ILE A 151 -10.92 20.38 23.37
CA ILE A 151 -9.75 19.53 23.61
C ILE A 151 -8.57 19.85 22.67
N LYS A 152 -8.71 20.78 21.74
CA LYS A 152 -7.73 21.04 20.68
C LYS A 152 -6.31 21.28 21.23
N ASP A 153 -6.17 22.20 22.17
CA ASP A 153 -4.84 22.58 22.68
C ASP A 153 -4.19 21.44 23.49
N ALA A 154 -4.98 20.72 24.28
CA ALA A 154 -4.53 19.56 25.02
C ALA A 154 -4.10 18.40 24.06
N LEU A 155 -4.84 18.18 22.99
CA LEU A 155 -4.50 17.19 21.99
C LEU A 155 -3.21 17.56 21.24
N LEU A 156 -3.04 18.83 20.84
CA LEU A 156 -1.83 19.31 20.18
C LEU A 156 -0.59 19.12 21.06
N ALA A 157 -0.68 19.52 22.33
CA ALA A 157 0.41 19.35 23.29
C ALA A 157 0.76 17.85 23.50
N ALA A 158 -0.26 17.00 23.58
CA ALA A 158 -0.05 15.55 23.70
C ALA A 158 0.58 14.94 22.46
N ILE A 159 0.20 15.37 21.25
CA ILE A 159 0.82 14.92 19.98
C ILE A 159 2.28 15.33 19.92
N GLN A 160 2.61 16.60 20.25
CA GLN A 160 4.00 17.07 20.28
C GLN A 160 4.86 16.26 21.24
N LYS A 161 4.36 16.07 22.46
CA LYS A 161 5.04 15.22 23.47
C LYS A 161 5.26 13.80 22.98
N GLU A 162 4.28 13.23 22.31
CA GLU A 162 4.36 11.86 21.80
C GLU A 162 5.33 11.74 20.62
N ILE A 163 5.41 12.74 19.74
CA ILE A 163 6.42 12.80 18.66
C ILE A 163 7.82 12.80 19.26
N THR A 164 8.09 13.70 20.22
CA THR A 164 9.39 13.73 20.91
C THR A 164 9.69 12.40 21.62
N ARG A 165 8.69 11.78 22.26
CA ARG A 165 8.88 10.50 22.93
C ARG A 165 9.25 9.37 21.99
N GLN A 166 8.66 9.32 20.78
CA GLN A 166 8.88 8.22 19.82
C GLN A 166 10.12 8.44 18.96
N PHE A 167 10.44 9.68 18.60
CA PHE A 167 11.45 10.01 17.60
C PHE A 167 12.59 10.88 18.13
N GLY A 168 12.53 11.33 19.40
CA GLY A 168 13.51 12.25 19.99
C GLY A 168 13.31 13.70 19.56
N ASP A 169 14.14 14.59 20.10
CA ASP A 169 14.12 16.04 19.80
C ASP A 169 14.66 16.35 18.38
N ARG A 170 15.45 15.45 17.83
CA ARG A 170 16.09 15.57 16.51
C ARG A 170 15.84 14.29 15.70
N PRO A 171 14.63 14.11 15.13
CA PRO A 171 14.26 12.90 14.43
C PRO A 171 15.17 12.51 13.26
N LEU A 172 15.80 13.50 12.60
CA LEU A 172 16.72 13.26 11.48
C LEU A 172 18.07 12.66 11.91
N ASP A 173 18.42 12.76 13.20
CA ASP A 173 19.65 12.19 13.75
C ASP A 173 19.42 10.80 14.37
N ASN A 174 18.18 10.31 14.35
CA ASN A 174 17.82 9.00 14.88
C ASN A 174 18.05 7.96 13.76
N PRO A 175 18.90 6.93 13.97
CA PRO A 175 19.22 5.92 12.97
C PRO A 175 18.06 5.02 12.61
#